data_37311a1b1344ba771aefaa4d06ed3478
#
_entry.id   37311a1b1344ba771aefaa4d06ed3478
#
_cell.length_a   1.000
_cell.length_b   1.000
_cell.length_c   1.000
_cell.angle_alpha   90.00
_cell.angle_beta   90.00
_cell.angle_gamma   90.00
#
_symmetry.space_group_name_H-M   'P 1'
#
loop_
_entity.id
_entity.type
_entity.pdbx_description
1 polymer ?
#
loop_
_entity_poly.entity_id
_entity_poly.type
_entity_poly.pdbx_seq_one_letter_code
_entity_poly.pdbx_strand_id
1 'polypeptide(L)'
;MHKGKYIFMCLLAAVLSIGCLMAHTYQVNSPEELKAIKDLHPGDTIVWENGEYRNVVIKFKAQGTEEAPIVLKAQTYGKVVFKGVSSITLDGQWCVAEGFSFNELDTSTKYSVLTTSARSSSCRFSDCKIDGKGSKSSSVDTKWVSLYGHHNEVSYCTFHDKRNMGCLLVVWMEEGVVPAHTIKNNSFYRPYTHYDDSGKPRNGQESIRIGTSTYSLNDANCVVTGNHFYKCDGERAEIISNKSCGNLYEGNLFDDSVGTLTLRHGNRCVVRGNYFTSSGREDVGGVRVIGEDHLVENNVMQNLTGSAYNTALCVVKGESEAELNGYWTVKNLVYRNNTIIDCLNGINLNYGKRDTQDSYPVNLQFTDNLIVSSKSYHIVFRVQDMPLSEIEWNSNVVYGGKSRGFSIETVKTKPVVADFSAQMETIKLNSGVRW
;
A
#
# COMPACT_ATOMS: atom_id res chain seq x y z
N MET A 1 23.52 -4.42 82.97
CA MET A 1 22.24 -3.72 82.70
C MET A 1 22.38 -3.03 81.30
N HIS A 2 21.92 -3.66 80.22
CA HIS A 2 21.84 -3.01 78.95
C HIS A 2 20.40 -3.11 78.46
N LYS A 3 19.75 -1.95 78.34
CA LYS A 3 18.39 -1.83 77.79
C LYS A 3 18.48 -1.77 76.23
N GLY A 4 17.99 -2.81 75.58
CA GLY A 4 17.78 -2.79 74.12
C GLY A 4 16.51 -2.03 73.76
N LYS A 5 16.63 -1.00 72.94
CA LYS A 5 15.51 -0.32 72.28
C LYS A 5 15.09 -1.05 71.05
N TYR A 6 13.86 -1.59 71.02
CA TYR A 6 13.24 -2.09 69.76
C TYR A 6 12.61 -0.90 69.05
N ILE A 7 13.12 -0.64 67.82
CA ILE A 7 12.50 0.30 66.88
C ILE A 7 11.46 -0.48 66.06
N PHE A 8 10.19 -0.19 66.27
CA PHE A 8 9.10 -0.70 65.44
C PHE A 8 9.05 0.14 64.15
N MET A 9 9.43 -0.46 63.02
CA MET A 9 9.32 0.13 61.68
C MET A 9 7.95 -0.21 61.13
N CYS A 10 6.98 0.74 61.18
CA CYS A 10 5.69 0.61 60.52
C CYS A 10 5.92 0.77 59.02
N LEU A 11 5.83 -0.32 58.24
CA LEU A 11 5.69 -0.27 56.78
C LEU A 11 4.26 0.20 56.47
N LEU A 12 4.13 1.43 55.98
CA LEU A 12 2.90 1.94 55.39
C LEU A 12 2.78 1.37 53.96
N ALA A 13 2.03 0.29 53.81
CA ALA A 13 1.67 -0.21 52.48
C ALA A 13 0.65 0.75 51.87
N ALA A 14 1.10 1.60 50.98
CA ALA A 14 0.21 2.39 50.11
C ALA A 14 -0.49 1.42 49.15
N VAL A 15 -1.71 1.05 49.44
CA VAL A 15 -2.61 0.39 48.51
C VAL A 15 -3.00 1.42 47.48
N LEU A 16 -2.30 1.42 46.34
CA LEU A 16 -2.78 2.09 45.14
C LEU A 16 -4.04 1.33 44.67
N SER A 17 -5.21 1.84 45.06
CA SER A 17 -6.47 1.45 44.44
C SER A 17 -6.43 1.90 42.97
N ILE A 18 -6.01 1.01 42.07
CA ILE A 18 -6.26 1.15 40.64
C ILE A 18 -7.78 1.06 40.53
N GLY A 19 -8.44 2.20 40.51
CA GLY A 19 -9.84 2.27 40.14
C GLY A 19 -9.95 1.71 38.70
N CYS A 20 -10.50 0.53 38.57
CA CYS A 20 -10.87 -0.03 37.27
C CYS A 20 -11.95 0.90 36.72
N LEU A 21 -11.57 1.89 35.90
CA LEU A 21 -12.53 2.66 35.13
C LEU A 21 -13.28 1.66 34.24
N MET A 22 -14.57 1.48 34.53
CA MET A 22 -15.44 0.62 33.73
C MET A 22 -15.63 1.27 32.36
N ALA A 23 -15.29 0.54 31.29
CA ALA A 23 -15.53 0.99 29.92
C ALA A 23 -17.04 1.16 29.67
N HIS A 24 -17.45 2.27 29.09
CA HIS A 24 -18.84 2.59 28.79
C HIS A 24 -19.16 2.32 27.32
N THR A 25 -20.43 1.99 27.07
CA THR A 25 -20.98 1.88 25.72
C THR A 25 -22.04 2.94 25.50
N TYR A 26 -21.87 3.77 24.50
CA TYR A 26 -22.78 4.84 24.10
C TYR A 26 -23.46 4.47 22.81
N GLN A 27 -24.76 4.78 22.64
CA GLN A 27 -25.50 4.65 21.39
C GLN A 27 -25.66 6.05 20.79
N VAL A 28 -25.42 6.18 19.48
CA VAL A 28 -25.56 7.43 18.75
C VAL A 28 -26.07 7.19 17.35
N ASN A 29 -26.76 8.21 16.77
CA ASN A 29 -27.19 8.18 15.37
C ASN A 29 -26.93 9.50 14.61
N SER A 30 -26.25 10.44 15.27
CA SER A 30 -25.92 11.75 14.69
C SER A 30 -24.56 12.27 15.18
N PRO A 31 -23.92 13.17 14.42
CA PRO A 31 -22.69 13.85 14.86
C PRO A 31 -22.90 14.70 16.12
N GLU A 32 -24.10 15.23 16.31
CA GLU A 32 -24.51 16.04 17.45
C GLU A 32 -24.52 15.19 18.74
N GLU A 33 -25.09 14.00 18.69
CA GLU A 33 -25.09 13.04 19.80
C GLU A 33 -23.66 12.58 20.13
N LEU A 34 -22.86 12.23 19.11
CA LEU A 34 -21.44 11.89 19.32
C LEU A 34 -20.71 13.03 20.02
N LYS A 35 -20.90 14.28 19.60
CA LYS A 35 -20.28 15.46 20.18
C LYS A 35 -20.77 15.75 21.60
N ALA A 36 -21.96 15.32 21.95
CA ALA A 36 -22.54 15.50 23.28
C ALA A 36 -21.88 14.60 24.33
N ILE A 37 -21.29 13.48 23.92
CA ILE A 37 -20.52 12.62 24.83
C ILE A 37 -19.30 13.41 25.31
N LYS A 38 -19.24 13.61 26.62
CA LYS A 38 -18.10 14.24 27.31
C LYS A 38 -17.28 13.14 27.98
N ASP A 39 -15.99 13.41 28.15
CA ASP A 39 -15.11 12.61 28.99
C ASP A 39 -15.03 11.13 28.58
N LEU A 40 -14.74 10.89 27.28
CA LEU A 40 -14.40 9.55 26.79
C LEU A 40 -13.14 9.02 27.48
N HIS A 41 -13.22 7.79 28.00
CA HIS A 41 -12.13 7.11 28.69
C HIS A 41 -11.58 5.95 27.84
N PRO A 42 -10.31 5.57 28.02
CA PRO A 42 -9.77 4.37 27.36
C PRO A 42 -10.67 3.15 27.57
N GLY A 43 -10.95 2.44 26.45
CA GLY A 43 -11.85 1.30 26.43
C GLY A 43 -13.32 1.61 26.13
N ASP A 44 -13.73 2.88 26.11
CA ASP A 44 -15.09 3.25 25.77
C ASP A 44 -15.44 2.87 24.32
N THR A 45 -16.70 2.49 24.11
CA THR A 45 -17.23 2.12 22.80
C THR A 45 -18.43 2.99 22.45
N ILE A 46 -18.39 3.59 21.27
CA ILE A 46 -19.49 4.33 20.69
C ILE A 46 -20.10 3.48 19.57
N VAL A 47 -21.35 3.15 19.68
CA VAL A 47 -22.12 2.34 18.71
C VAL A 47 -23.01 3.26 17.90
N TRP A 48 -22.73 3.35 16.60
CA TRP A 48 -23.59 4.09 15.69
C TRP A 48 -24.75 3.19 15.24
N GLU A 49 -25.98 3.66 15.37
CA GLU A 49 -27.19 2.90 15.06
C GLU A 49 -27.30 2.54 13.56
N ASN A 50 -27.89 1.37 13.27
CA ASN A 50 -28.14 0.94 11.91
C ASN A 50 -29.02 1.94 11.15
N GLY A 51 -28.72 2.18 9.89
CA GLY A 51 -29.48 3.11 9.06
C GLY A 51 -28.69 3.61 7.85
N GLU A 52 -29.39 4.41 7.05
CA GLU A 52 -28.79 5.14 5.93
C GLU A 52 -28.70 6.63 6.29
N TYR A 53 -27.50 7.17 6.13
CA TYR A 53 -27.18 8.54 6.53
C TYR A 53 -26.57 9.29 5.35
N ARG A 54 -27.02 10.49 5.07
CA ARG A 54 -26.55 11.29 3.93
C ARG A 54 -25.90 12.59 4.39
N ASN A 55 -24.74 12.90 3.81
CA ASN A 55 -23.96 14.12 4.09
C ASN A 55 -23.56 14.26 5.57
N VAL A 56 -23.13 13.17 6.18
CA VAL A 56 -22.71 13.11 7.57
C VAL A 56 -21.20 13.23 7.68
N VAL A 57 -20.71 14.25 8.39
CA VAL A 57 -19.30 14.49 8.65
C VAL A 57 -18.98 14.22 10.12
N ILE A 58 -18.24 13.16 10.37
CA ILE A 58 -17.82 12.73 11.71
C ILE A 58 -16.37 13.19 11.97
N LYS A 59 -16.15 13.92 13.05
CA LYS A 59 -14.83 14.19 13.61
C LYS A 59 -14.73 13.49 14.95
N PHE A 60 -14.10 12.32 14.96
CA PHE A 60 -13.94 11.51 16.15
C PHE A 60 -12.62 11.86 16.83
N LYS A 61 -12.73 12.59 17.97
CA LYS A 61 -11.58 13.02 18.76
C LYS A 61 -11.59 12.29 20.10
N ALA A 62 -10.57 11.47 20.35
CA ALA A 62 -10.46 10.70 21.58
C ALA A 62 -8.98 10.36 21.90
N GLN A 63 -8.74 9.90 23.13
CA GLN A 63 -7.42 9.51 23.64
C GLN A 63 -7.54 8.14 24.31
N GLY A 64 -7.37 7.08 23.53
CA GLY A 64 -7.26 5.71 24.04
C GLY A 64 -5.84 5.35 24.43
N THR A 65 -5.63 4.06 24.73
CA THR A 65 -4.31 3.45 24.92
C THR A 65 -4.20 2.18 24.07
N GLU A 66 -3.03 1.60 24.00
CA GLU A 66 -2.80 0.35 23.24
C GLU A 66 -3.68 -0.78 23.78
N GLU A 67 -3.77 -0.90 25.11
CA GLU A 67 -4.54 -1.94 25.79
C GLU A 67 -6.04 -1.65 25.81
N ALA A 68 -6.42 -0.36 25.68
CA ALA A 68 -7.79 0.09 25.79
C ALA A 68 -8.10 1.20 24.75
N PRO A 69 -8.15 0.87 23.44
CA PRO A 69 -8.51 1.84 22.42
C PRO A 69 -9.95 2.32 22.59
N ILE A 70 -10.25 3.53 22.13
CA ILE A 70 -11.62 4.03 22.08
C ILE A 70 -12.21 3.73 20.70
N VAL A 71 -13.36 3.04 20.66
CA VAL A 71 -13.92 2.48 19.45
C VAL A 71 -15.21 3.18 19.05
N LEU A 72 -15.25 3.71 17.84
CA LEU A 72 -16.47 4.12 17.11
C LEU A 72 -16.82 3.03 16.13
N LYS A 73 -17.95 2.33 16.32
CA LYS A 73 -18.31 1.22 15.46
C LYS A 73 -19.75 1.24 14.99
N ALA A 74 -20.02 0.62 13.85
CA ALA A 74 -21.36 0.33 13.43
C ALA A 74 -22.06 -0.65 14.38
N GLN A 75 -23.34 -0.44 14.68
CA GLN A 75 -24.16 -1.36 15.49
C GLN A 75 -24.14 -2.76 14.90
N THR A 76 -24.33 -2.86 13.60
CA THR A 76 -24.10 -4.07 12.81
C THR A 76 -23.21 -3.71 11.64
N TYR A 77 -22.09 -4.41 11.48
CA TYR A 77 -21.14 -4.14 10.40
C TYR A 77 -21.84 -4.18 9.03
N GLY A 78 -21.58 -3.17 8.22
CA GLY A 78 -22.19 -2.98 6.90
C GLY A 78 -23.64 -2.47 6.89
N LYS A 79 -24.30 -2.32 8.04
CA LYS A 79 -25.69 -1.82 8.16
C LYS A 79 -25.78 -0.33 8.52
N VAL A 80 -24.66 0.31 8.84
CA VAL A 80 -24.55 1.76 8.90
C VAL A 80 -23.98 2.23 7.56
N VAL A 81 -24.83 2.85 6.74
CA VAL A 81 -24.51 3.21 5.36
C VAL A 81 -24.48 4.73 5.21
N PHE A 82 -23.31 5.26 4.92
CA PHE A 82 -23.10 6.68 4.66
C PHE A 82 -23.11 6.98 3.16
N LYS A 83 -23.81 8.04 2.76
CA LYS A 83 -24.05 8.45 1.37
C LYS A 83 -23.71 9.94 1.16
N GLY A 84 -23.56 10.35 -0.10
CA GLY A 84 -23.30 11.76 -0.46
C GLY A 84 -21.91 12.23 -0.01
N VAL A 85 -21.83 13.40 0.61
CA VAL A 85 -20.59 13.98 1.18
C VAL A 85 -20.46 13.54 2.64
N SER A 86 -20.16 12.25 2.86
CA SER A 86 -20.01 11.70 4.21
C SER A 86 -18.57 11.29 4.45
N SER A 87 -18.08 11.53 5.67
CA SER A 87 -16.69 11.24 6.01
C SER A 87 -16.49 10.98 7.51
N ILE A 88 -15.43 10.22 7.83
CA ILE A 88 -14.95 10.02 9.20
C ILE A 88 -13.49 10.50 9.28
N THR A 89 -13.22 11.38 10.23
CA THR A 89 -11.86 11.81 10.60
C THR A 89 -11.53 11.32 12.00
N LEU A 90 -10.44 10.57 12.14
CA LEU A 90 -9.85 10.21 13.43
C LEU A 90 -8.84 11.29 13.84
N ASP A 91 -8.97 11.84 15.04
CA ASP A 91 -8.12 12.91 15.57
C ASP A 91 -7.76 12.64 17.03
N GLY A 92 -6.65 11.98 17.28
CA GLY A 92 -6.20 11.61 18.61
C GLY A 92 -5.27 10.40 18.62
N GLN A 93 -5.33 9.60 19.65
CA GLN A 93 -4.49 8.41 19.80
C GLN A 93 -5.34 7.19 20.10
N TRP A 94 -4.96 6.04 19.52
CA TRP A 94 -5.64 4.77 19.75
C TRP A 94 -7.17 4.86 19.53
N CYS A 95 -7.57 5.61 18.50
CA CYS A 95 -8.96 5.71 18.07
C CYS A 95 -9.21 4.67 16.96
N VAL A 96 -10.30 3.94 17.06
CA VAL A 96 -10.71 2.96 16.06
C VAL A 96 -12.04 3.37 15.47
N ALA A 97 -12.19 3.31 14.13
CA ALA A 97 -13.47 3.39 13.45
C ALA A 97 -13.67 2.11 12.61
N GLU A 98 -14.78 1.39 12.83
CA GLU A 98 -14.95 0.09 12.22
C GLU A 98 -16.40 -0.28 11.83
N GLY A 99 -16.51 -1.09 10.77
CA GLY A 99 -17.77 -1.71 10.35
C GLY A 99 -18.70 -0.82 9.50
N PHE A 100 -18.22 0.35 9.04
CA PHE A 100 -19.01 1.31 8.27
C PHE A 100 -19.01 1.02 6.77
N SER A 101 -20.13 1.32 6.12
CA SER A 101 -20.27 1.25 4.66
C SER A 101 -20.50 2.64 4.06
N PHE A 102 -19.88 2.91 2.91
CA PHE A 102 -20.04 4.16 2.16
C PHE A 102 -20.38 3.82 0.71
N ASN A 103 -21.47 4.39 0.20
CA ASN A 103 -21.86 4.24 -1.21
C ASN A 103 -22.61 5.48 -1.71
N GLU A 104 -22.99 5.49 -3.00
CA GLU A 104 -23.65 6.65 -3.63
C GLU A 104 -22.96 7.99 -3.27
N LEU A 105 -21.61 7.99 -3.33
CA LEU A 105 -20.79 9.12 -2.95
C LEU A 105 -20.97 10.29 -3.92
N ASP A 106 -20.94 11.50 -3.38
CA ASP A 106 -20.87 12.71 -4.21
C ASP A 106 -19.43 12.85 -4.75
N THR A 107 -19.30 12.77 -6.06
CA THR A 107 -18.02 12.89 -6.76
C THR A 107 -17.79 14.30 -7.33
N SER A 108 -18.71 15.21 -7.13
CA SER A 108 -18.63 16.60 -7.63
C SER A 108 -17.88 17.54 -6.69
N THR A 109 -17.66 17.12 -5.45
CA THR A 109 -16.97 17.88 -4.43
C THR A 109 -15.66 17.21 -3.99
N LYS A 110 -14.69 18.03 -3.57
CA LYS A 110 -13.37 17.55 -3.13
C LYS A 110 -13.37 17.26 -1.63
N TYR A 111 -13.32 15.99 -1.26
CA TYR A 111 -13.22 15.54 0.13
C TYR A 111 -12.60 14.15 0.22
N SER A 112 -12.08 13.76 1.41
CA SER A 112 -11.69 12.37 1.71
C SER A 112 -12.76 11.70 2.56
N VAL A 113 -13.02 10.42 2.29
CA VAL A 113 -14.03 9.64 3.03
C VAL A 113 -13.52 9.23 4.41
N LEU A 114 -12.30 8.68 4.47
CA LEU A 114 -11.63 8.32 5.71
C LEU A 114 -10.34 9.13 5.84
N THR A 115 -10.14 9.76 6.98
CA THR A 115 -8.98 10.62 7.22
C THR A 115 -8.43 10.41 8.62
N THR A 116 -7.11 10.31 8.77
CA THR A 116 -6.44 10.54 10.05
C THR A 116 -5.89 11.97 10.07
N SER A 117 -5.96 12.67 11.21
CA SER A 117 -5.41 14.03 11.31
C SER A 117 -3.89 14.04 11.48
N ALA A 118 -3.25 15.18 11.30
CA ALA A 118 -1.82 15.37 11.57
C ALA A 118 -1.42 15.04 13.02
N ARG A 119 -2.37 15.12 13.95
CA ARG A 119 -2.15 14.81 15.38
C ARG A 119 -2.45 13.36 15.73
N SER A 120 -2.95 12.57 14.79
CA SER A 120 -3.34 11.19 15.10
C SER A 120 -2.13 10.27 15.14
N SER A 121 -2.14 9.37 16.11
CA SER A 121 -1.19 8.28 16.21
C SER A 121 -1.87 7.00 16.65
N SER A 122 -1.43 5.87 16.09
CA SER A 122 -1.94 4.54 16.40
C SER A 122 -3.47 4.40 16.24
N CYS A 123 -4.06 5.23 15.38
CA CYS A 123 -5.47 5.16 15.03
C CYS A 123 -5.71 4.14 13.94
N ARG A 124 -6.92 3.56 13.89
CA ARG A 124 -7.22 2.50 12.93
C ARG A 124 -8.59 2.67 12.28
N PHE A 125 -8.62 2.51 10.95
CA PHE A 125 -9.82 2.18 10.19
C PHE A 125 -9.83 0.68 9.90
N SER A 126 -10.87 -0.02 10.32
CA SER A 126 -11.00 -1.47 10.14
C SER A 126 -12.39 -1.85 9.62
N ASP A 127 -12.47 -2.88 8.80
CA ASP A 127 -13.73 -3.42 8.28
C ASP A 127 -14.68 -2.37 7.68
N CYS A 128 -14.11 -1.32 7.07
CA CYS A 128 -14.87 -0.30 6.38
C CYS A 128 -14.95 -0.60 4.87
N LYS A 129 -16.14 -0.44 4.29
CA LYS A 129 -16.34 -0.59 2.86
C LYS A 129 -16.63 0.75 2.21
N ILE A 130 -15.85 1.12 1.18
CA ILE A 130 -16.16 2.24 0.29
C ILE A 130 -16.42 1.68 -1.10
N ASP A 131 -17.64 1.88 -1.59
CA ASP A 131 -18.08 1.38 -2.89
C ASP A 131 -18.60 2.54 -3.74
N GLY A 132 -17.89 2.81 -4.85
CA GLY A 132 -18.27 3.85 -5.80
C GLY A 132 -19.42 3.46 -6.72
N LYS A 133 -19.98 2.26 -6.60
CA LYS A 133 -21.14 1.83 -7.38
C LYS A 133 -22.31 2.78 -7.12
N GLY A 134 -22.95 3.23 -8.19
CA GLY A 134 -24.02 4.23 -8.11
C GLY A 134 -23.54 5.69 -8.12
N SER A 135 -22.24 5.94 -7.89
CA SER A 135 -21.64 7.28 -8.00
C SER A 135 -21.43 7.66 -9.47
N LYS A 136 -21.52 8.96 -9.78
CA LYS A 136 -21.25 9.48 -11.12
C LYS A 136 -19.75 9.54 -11.38
N SER A 137 -19.35 9.43 -12.65
CA SER A 137 -17.95 9.70 -13.03
C SER A 137 -17.65 11.21 -12.91
N SER A 138 -16.47 11.56 -12.44
CA SER A 138 -16.04 12.95 -12.26
C SER A 138 -14.54 13.11 -12.42
N SER A 139 -14.10 14.22 -13.00
CA SER A 139 -12.69 14.62 -13.07
C SER A 139 -12.18 15.30 -11.77
N VAL A 140 -13.02 15.46 -10.76
CA VAL A 140 -12.62 16.03 -9.47
C VAL A 140 -11.67 15.09 -8.77
N ASP A 141 -10.46 15.59 -8.49
CA ASP A 141 -9.42 14.83 -7.80
C ASP A 141 -9.71 14.76 -6.29
N THR A 142 -10.11 13.58 -5.82
CA THR A 142 -10.28 13.29 -4.40
C THR A 142 -9.53 12.01 -4.03
N LYS A 143 -9.24 11.86 -2.74
CA LYS A 143 -8.71 10.62 -2.18
C LYS A 143 -9.79 10.01 -1.29
N TRP A 144 -10.01 8.70 -1.38
CA TRP A 144 -10.94 8.07 -0.46
C TRP A 144 -10.36 7.95 0.94
N VAL A 145 -9.07 7.62 1.03
CA VAL A 145 -8.36 7.55 2.31
C VAL A 145 -7.17 8.50 2.30
N SER A 146 -7.08 9.36 3.32
CA SER A 146 -5.94 10.25 3.54
C SER A 146 -5.36 10.00 4.92
N LEU A 147 -4.13 9.49 4.96
CA LEU A 147 -3.40 9.21 6.19
C LEU A 147 -2.39 10.33 6.47
N TYR A 148 -2.56 11.01 7.58
CA TYR A 148 -1.63 11.96 8.21
C TYR A 148 -1.21 11.42 9.58
N GLY A 149 -0.27 12.11 10.26
CA GLY A 149 0.26 11.71 11.54
C GLY A 149 1.16 10.46 11.43
N HIS A 150 1.14 9.59 12.42
CA HIS A 150 2.05 8.44 12.44
C HIS A 150 1.44 7.16 13.07
N HIS A 151 2.00 6.00 12.70
CA HIS A 151 1.60 4.66 13.19
C HIS A 151 0.11 4.33 13.02
N ASN A 152 -0.61 4.99 12.11
CA ASN A 152 -2.01 4.68 11.87
C ASN A 152 -2.16 3.45 10.96
N GLU A 153 -3.29 2.78 11.06
CA GLU A 153 -3.57 1.54 10.35
C GLU A 153 -4.86 1.64 9.51
N VAL A 154 -4.81 1.03 8.31
CA VAL A 154 -5.99 0.72 7.50
C VAL A 154 -5.98 -0.78 7.25
N SER A 155 -6.97 -1.50 7.80
CA SER A 155 -6.99 -2.96 7.72
C SER A 155 -8.37 -3.53 7.45
N TYR A 156 -8.40 -4.64 6.70
CA TYR A 156 -9.63 -5.35 6.35
C TYR A 156 -10.70 -4.47 5.71
N CYS A 157 -10.28 -3.42 5.00
CA CYS A 157 -11.19 -2.52 4.29
C CYS A 157 -11.35 -2.93 2.83
N THR A 158 -12.50 -2.60 2.27
CA THR A 158 -12.81 -2.82 0.84
C THR A 158 -12.97 -1.48 0.13
N PHE A 159 -12.21 -1.26 -0.95
CA PHE A 159 -12.20 -0.05 -1.76
C PHE A 159 -12.49 -0.38 -3.21
N HIS A 160 -13.75 -0.30 -3.62
CA HIS A 160 -14.20 -0.77 -4.92
C HIS A 160 -14.86 0.33 -5.75
N ASP A 161 -14.65 0.28 -7.06
CA ASP A 161 -15.41 1.07 -8.07
C ASP A 161 -15.26 2.59 -7.95
N LYS A 162 -14.09 3.11 -7.56
CA LYS A 162 -13.87 4.56 -7.53
C LYS A 162 -14.11 5.20 -8.91
N ARG A 163 -15.06 6.16 -8.97
CA ARG A 163 -15.56 6.77 -10.21
C ARG A 163 -14.98 8.15 -10.50
N ASN A 164 -14.27 8.76 -9.57
CA ASN A 164 -13.64 10.06 -9.74
C ASN A 164 -12.12 9.97 -9.77
N MET A 165 -11.48 11.05 -10.22
CA MET A 165 -10.03 11.21 -10.22
C MET A 165 -9.43 11.11 -8.81
N GLY A 166 -8.10 10.95 -8.76
CA GLY A 166 -7.31 10.86 -7.54
C GLY A 166 -7.06 9.43 -7.06
N CYS A 167 -6.04 9.26 -6.24
CA CYS A 167 -5.68 7.96 -5.66
C CYS A 167 -6.82 7.41 -4.79
N LEU A 168 -6.84 6.09 -4.56
CA LEU A 168 -7.71 5.51 -3.55
C LEU A 168 -7.20 5.87 -2.15
N LEU A 169 -5.95 5.56 -1.84
CA LEU A 169 -5.32 5.81 -0.55
C LEU A 169 -4.03 6.61 -0.73
N VAL A 170 -3.84 7.63 0.09
CA VAL A 170 -2.61 8.42 0.14
C VAL A 170 -2.08 8.51 1.56
N VAL A 171 -0.78 8.26 1.71
CA VAL A 171 -0.01 8.64 2.89
C VAL A 171 0.59 10.01 2.61
N TRP A 172 0.18 10.99 3.38
CA TRP A 172 0.74 12.33 3.36
C TRP A 172 1.95 12.40 4.28
N MET A 173 3.00 13.07 3.84
CA MET A 173 4.19 13.32 4.63
C MET A 173 4.22 14.76 5.10
N GLU A 174 4.75 14.96 6.28
CA GLU A 174 4.93 16.25 6.93
C GLU A 174 6.38 16.36 7.41
N GLU A 175 6.89 17.58 7.50
CA GLU A 175 8.27 17.80 7.93
C GLU A 175 8.50 17.28 9.35
N GLY A 176 9.57 16.51 9.54
CA GLY A 176 9.94 15.96 10.85
C GLY A 176 9.07 14.80 11.34
N VAL A 177 8.09 14.34 10.56
CA VAL A 177 7.22 13.22 10.91
C VAL A 177 7.55 12.00 10.05
N VAL A 178 7.82 10.86 10.69
CA VAL A 178 7.92 9.56 10.04
C VAL A 178 6.56 8.88 10.13
N PRO A 179 5.83 8.68 9.02
CA PRO A 179 4.47 8.13 9.04
C PRO A 179 4.35 6.75 9.67
N ALA A 180 5.20 5.81 9.31
CA ALA A 180 5.19 4.43 9.81
C ALA A 180 3.79 3.78 9.84
N HIS A 181 2.96 4.05 8.82
CA HIS A 181 1.61 3.53 8.74
C HIS A 181 1.59 2.08 8.27
N THR A 182 0.55 1.35 8.70
CA THR A 182 0.29 -0.02 8.24
C THR A 182 -0.97 -0.07 7.39
N ILE A 183 -0.86 -0.62 6.17
CA ILE A 183 -1.95 -0.83 5.22
C ILE A 183 -2.00 -2.33 4.96
N LYS A 184 -2.95 -3.05 5.61
CA LYS A 184 -2.93 -4.51 5.58
C LYS A 184 -4.28 -5.15 5.32
N ASN A 185 -4.26 -6.27 4.59
CA ASN A 185 -5.42 -7.13 4.35
C ASN A 185 -6.62 -6.37 3.76
N ASN A 186 -6.37 -5.39 2.89
CA ASN A 186 -7.42 -4.65 2.22
C ASN A 186 -7.66 -5.20 0.81
N SER A 187 -8.89 -5.05 0.32
CA SER A 187 -9.27 -5.36 -1.06
C SER A 187 -9.44 -4.09 -1.87
N PHE A 188 -8.69 -3.99 -2.98
CA PHE A 188 -8.74 -2.88 -3.92
C PHE A 188 -9.25 -3.37 -5.27
N TYR A 189 -10.25 -2.67 -5.83
CA TYR A 189 -10.77 -2.89 -7.16
C TYR A 189 -11.06 -1.56 -7.84
N ARG A 190 -10.34 -1.25 -8.91
CA ARG A 190 -10.47 0.01 -9.65
C ARG A 190 -10.25 -0.20 -11.15
N PRO A 191 -11.25 -0.72 -11.88
CA PRO A 191 -11.11 -0.98 -13.32
C PRO A 191 -11.24 0.28 -14.18
N TYR A 192 -11.48 1.45 -13.59
CA TYR A 192 -11.74 2.70 -14.29
C TYR A 192 -10.50 3.57 -14.41
N THR A 193 -10.26 4.04 -15.62
CA THR A 193 -9.21 4.99 -15.96
C THR A 193 -9.84 6.29 -16.48
N HIS A 194 -9.43 7.42 -15.94
CA HIS A 194 -9.72 8.71 -16.53
C HIS A 194 -8.63 9.09 -17.52
N TYR A 195 -9.05 9.49 -18.72
CA TYR A 195 -8.17 9.90 -19.81
C TYR A 195 -8.18 11.42 -19.96
N ASP A 196 -7.11 11.98 -20.48
CA ASP A 196 -7.05 13.36 -20.96
C ASP A 196 -7.66 13.48 -22.38
N ASP A 197 -7.71 14.70 -22.90
CA ASP A 197 -8.30 14.98 -24.21
C ASP A 197 -7.49 14.35 -25.37
N SER A 198 -6.25 13.92 -25.13
CA SER A 198 -5.42 13.19 -26.10
C SER A 198 -5.59 11.67 -26.03
N GLY A 199 -6.44 11.17 -25.16
CA GLY A 199 -6.67 9.75 -24.92
C GLY A 199 -5.59 9.06 -24.10
N LYS A 200 -4.74 9.83 -23.38
CA LYS A 200 -3.75 9.27 -22.46
C LYS A 200 -4.34 9.16 -21.05
N PRO A 201 -4.03 8.09 -20.30
CA PRO A 201 -4.39 8.01 -18.90
C PRO A 201 -3.87 9.22 -18.12
N ARG A 202 -4.75 9.85 -17.34
CA ARG A 202 -4.36 10.96 -16.46
C ARG A 202 -3.54 10.41 -15.30
N ASN A 203 -2.51 11.16 -14.88
CA ASN A 203 -1.68 10.85 -13.73
C ASN A 203 -2.47 11.06 -12.41
N GLY A 204 -2.09 10.36 -11.33
CA GLY A 204 -2.65 10.51 -9.99
C GLY A 204 -3.87 9.61 -9.73
N GLN A 205 -3.90 8.43 -10.34
CA GLN A 205 -5.00 7.47 -10.18
C GLN A 205 -4.54 6.15 -9.54
N GLU A 206 -3.46 6.14 -8.85
CA GLU A 206 -2.90 4.98 -8.17
C GLU A 206 -3.85 4.41 -7.12
N SER A 207 -3.78 3.13 -6.84
CA SER A 207 -4.50 2.54 -5.69
C SER A 207 -3.90 3.02 -4.37
N ILE A 208 -2.57 3.05 -4.27
CA ILE A 208 -1.87 3.59 -3.11
C ILE A 208 -0.75 4.53 -3.58
N ARG A 209 -0.65 5.70 -2.93
CA ARG A 209 0.52 6.57 -3.04
C ARG A 209 1.10 6.81 -1.65
N ILE A 210 2.39 6.54 -1.47
CA ILE A 210 3.10 6.79 -0.21
C ILE A 210 4.09 7.93 -0.42
N GLY A 211 3.78 9.08 0.18
CA GLY A 211 4.59 10.29 0.08
C GLY A 211 4.31 11.16 -1.14
N THR A 212 5.16 12.15 -1.31
CA THR A 212 5.16 13.13 -2.42
C THR A 212 6.57 13.38 -2.87
N SER A 213 6.76 13.94 -4.07
CA SER A 213 8.11 14.24 -4.58
C SER A 213 8.90 15.19 -3.67
N THR A 214 8.23 16.09 -2.97
CA THR A 214 8.86 17.04 -2.02
C THR A 214 9.58 16.33 -0.88
N TYR A 215 9.03 15.21 -0.41
CA TYR A 215 9.58 14.42 0.71
C TYR A 215 10.18 13.09 0.26
N SER A 216 10.58 12.98 -1.02
CA SER A 216 11.03 11.71 -1.60
C SER A 216 12.26 11.11 -0.93
N LEU A 217 13.09 11.92 -0.30
CA LEU A 217 14.29 11.48 0.43
C LEU A 217 14.06 11.23 1.93
N ASN A 218 12.84 11.49 2.42
CA ASN A 218 12.49 11.27 3.81
C ASN A 218 11.97 9.85 4.03
N ASP A 219 12.24 9.29 5.19
CA ASP A 219 11.74 7.99 5.59
C ASP A 219 10.24 8.06 5.88
N ALA A 220 9.47 7.17 5.26
CA ALA A 220 8.07 6.96 5.63
C ALA A 220 7.89 5.67 6.43
N ASN A 221 8.73 4.66 6.22
CA ASN A 221 8.74 3.38 6.93
C ASN A 221 7.35 2.70 7.01
N CYS A 222 6.53 2.89 5.97
CA CYS A 222 5.20 2.29 5.90
C CYS A 222 5.29 0.81 5.52
N VAL A 223 4.31 0.04 6.02
CA VAL A 223 4.15 -1.38 5.71
C VAL A 223 2.86 -1.59 4.92
N VAL A 224 2.98 -2.13 3.71
CA VAL A 224 1.85 -2.52 2.85
C VAL A 224 1.87 -4.04 2.71
N THR A 225 0.96 -4.75 3.38
CA THR A 225 1.05 -6.21 3.48
C THR A 225 -0.29 -6.93 3.37
N GLY A 226 -0.30 -8.10 2.73
CA GLY A 226 -1.48 -8.97 2.65
C GLY A 226 -2.66 -8.37 1.89
N ASN A 227 -2.46 -7.33 1.08
CA ASN A 227 -3.54 -6.69 0.33
C ASN A 227 -3.78 -7.40 -1.02
N HIS A 228 -5.02 -7.37 -1.48
CA HIS A 228 -5.41 -7.84 -2.80
C HIS A 228 -5.75 -6.66 -3.72
N PHE A 229 -4.98 -6.51 -4.79
CA PHE A 229 -5.19 -5.53 -5.85
C PHE A 229 -5.74 -6.24 -7.09
N TYR A 230 -7.05 -6.18 -7.29
CA TYR A 230 -7.72 -6.82 -8.42
C TYR A 230 -8.18 -5.79 -9.44
N LYS A 231 -7.69 -5.92 -10.67
CA LYS A 231 -7.98 -4.99 -11.77
C LYS A 231 -7.86 -3.51 -11.35
N CYS A 232 -6.77 -3.22 -10.66
CA CYS A 232 -6.43 -1.86 -10.22
C CYS A 232 -5.75 -1.11 -11.36
N ASP A 233 -6.50 -0.74 -12.39
CA ASP A 233 -6.01 -0.18 -13.63
C ASP A 233 -5.65 1.31 -13.54
N GLY A 234 -6.42 2.08 -12.76
CA GLY A 234 -6.13 3.47 -12.43
C GLY A 234 -5.53 4.29 -13.56
N GLU A 235 -4.27 4.68 -13.43
CA GLU A 235 -3.51 5.38 -14.46
C GLU A 235 -2.75 4.46 -15.43
N ARG A 236 -2.92 3.15 -15.32
CA ARG A 236 -2.27 2.12 -16.17
C ARG A 236 -0.74 2.08 -16.11
N ALA A 237 -0.12 2.84 -15.24
CA ALA A 237 1.33 2.90 -15.05
C ALA A 237 1.74 2.45 -13.65
N GLU A 238 1.09 2.95 -12.63
CA GLU A 238 1.42 2.71 -11.22
C GLU A 238 0.18 2.22 -10.46
N ILE A 239 0.19 0.95 -10.04
CA ILE A 239 -0.81 0.41 -9.09
C ILE A 239 -0.52 1.00 -7.71
N ILE A 240 0.77 0.95 -7.33
CA ILE A 240 1.32 1.63 -6.16
C ILE A 240 2.41 2.58 -6.63
N SER A 241 2.35 3.84 -6.17
CA SER A 241 3.41 4.83 -6.37
C SER A 241 4.13 5.10 -5.04
N ASN A 242 5.32 4.52 -4.89
CA ASN A 242 6.21 4.82 -3.78
C ASN A 242 6.95 6.12 -4.04
N LYS A 243 6.83 7.11 -3.13
CA LYS A 243 7.51 8.40 -3.22
C LYS A 243 8.16 8.81 -1.89
N SER A 244 8.81 7.85 -1.21
CA SER A 244 9.50 8.04 0.06
C SER A 244 10.39 6.85 0.37
N CYS A 245 11.26 6.97 1.37
CA CYS A 245 12.23 5.94 1.72
C CYS A 245 11.70 4.93 2.74
N GLY A 246 12.37 3.75 2.79
CA GLY A 246 12.25 2.78 3.87
C GLY A 246 10.93 1.98 3.91
N ASN A 247 10.13 1.99 2.84
CA ASN A 247 8.84 1.29 2.83
C ASN A 247 8.98 -0.21 2.54
N LEU A 248 8.11 -1.00 3.17
CA LEU A 248 8.00 -2.44 2.97
C LEU A 248 6.69 -2.80 2.24
N TYR A 249 6.82 -3.55 1.16
CA TYR A 249 5.72 -4.14 0.39
C TYR A 249 5.84 -5.66 0.47
N GLU A 250 4.98 -6.32 1.27
CA GLU A 250 5.16 -7.73 1.60
C GLU A 250 3.86 -8.55 1.48
N GLY A 251 3.94 -9.69 0.82
CA GLY A 251 2.84 -10.66 0.81
C GLY A 251 1.55 -10.14 0.17
N ASN A 252 1.63 -9.18 -0.77
CA ASN A 252 0.47 -8.68 -1.49
C ASN A 252 0.21 -9.49 -2.75
N LEU A 253 -1.04 -9.50 -3.20
CA LEU A 253 -1.44 -10.07 -4.48
C LEU A 253 -1.86 -8.96 -5.45
N PHE A 254 -1.17 -8.87 -6.58
CA PHE A 254 -1.52 -8.04 -7.74
C PHE A 254 -2.13 -8.94 -8.81
N ASP A 255 -3.45 -8.92 -8.93
CA ASP A 255 -4.24 -9.84 -9.73
C ASP A 255 -4.88 -9.09 -10.91
N ASP A 256 -4.46 -9.40 -12.14
CA ASP A 256 -4.95 -8.77 -13.37
C ASP A 256 -4.91 -7.23 -13.38
N SER A 257 -4.04 -6.61 -12.62
CA SER A 257 -3.93 -5.16 -12.48
C SER A 257 -2.95 -4.57 -13.49
N VAL A 258 -3.40 -3.59 -14.29
CA VAL A 258 -2.56 -2.93 -15.31
C VAL A 258 -1.63 -1.91 -14.66
N GLY A 259 -0.33 -2.00 -14.96
CA GLY A 259 0.71 -1.19 -14.35
C GLY A 259 1.63 -1.99 -13.42
N THR A 260 2.30 -1.31 -12.52
CA THR A 260 3.36 -1.89 -11.68
C THR A 260 3.26 -1.42 -10.22
N LEU A 261 3.85 -2.19 -9.30
CA LEU A 261 4.36 -1.63 -8.06
C LEU A 261 5.60 -0.81 -8.44
N THR A 262 5.52 0.51 -8.31
CA THR A 262 6.59 1.41 -8.74
C THR A 262 7.29 2.03 -7.54
N LEU A 263 8.59 1.75 -7.40
CA LEU A 263 9.49 2.51 -6.55
C LEU A 263 9.87 3.79 -7.31
N ARG A 264 8.93 4.77 -7.31
CA ARG A 264 8.99 5.95 -8.17
C ARG A 264 10.00 6.99 -7.67
N HIS A 265 10.06 7.16 -6.37
CA HIS A 265 11.04 7.99 -5.65
C HIS A 265 11.35 7.35 -4.31
N GLY A 266 12.43 7.82 -3.66
CA GLY A 266 12.91 7.31 -2.38
C GLY A 266 13.85 6.12 -2.56
N ASN A 267 14.45 5.72 -1.46
CA ASN A 267 15.51 4.72 -1.39
C ASN A 267 15.21 3.68 -0.31
N ARG A 268 15.97 2.60 -0.26
CA ARG A 268 15.94 1.56 0.80
C ARG A 268 14.57 0.92 0.99
N CYS A 269 13.78 0.80 -0.09
CA CYS A 269 12.51 0.08 -0.04
C CYS A 269 12.71 -1.41 -0.25
N VAL A 270 11.84 -2.21 0.38
CA VAL A 270 11.84 -3.67 0.27
C VAL A 270 10.54 -4.13 -0.38
N VAL A 271 10.66 -4.95 -1.43
CA VAL A 271 9.53 -5.62 -2.11
C VAL A 271 9.76 -7.12 -2.01
N ARG A 272 9.00 -7.80 -1.12
CA ARG A 272 9.25 -9.23 -0.89
C ARG A 272 7.97 -10.07 -0.74
N GLY A 273 8.05 -11.30 -1.21
CA GLY A 273 6.99 -12.28 -1.03
C GLY A 273 5.66 -11.91 -1.69
N ASN A 274 5.65 -11.00 -2.67
CA ASN A 274 4.45 -10.60 -3.37
C ASN A 274 4.18 -11.51 -4.57
N TYR A 275 2.90 -11.58 -4.95
CA TYR A 275 2.43 -12.33 -6.11
C TYR A 275 1.87 -11.38 -7.15
N PHE A 276 2.36 -11.47 -8.37
CA PHE A 276 1.88 -10.73 -9.54
C PHE A 276 1.40 -11.74 -10.58
N THR A 277 0.13 -11.65 -10.97
CA THR A 277 -0.45 -12.61 -11.90
C THR A 277 -1.36 -11.95 -12.93
N SER A 278 -1.47 -12.58 -14.11
CA SER A 278 -2.37 -12.15 -15.17
C SER A 278 -3.12 -13.32 -15.76
N SER A 279 -4.40 -13.13 -16.06
CA SER A 279 -5.22 -14.04 -16.86
C SER A 279 -5.01 -13.88 -18.39
N GLY A 280 -4.06 -13.02 -18.80
CA GLY A 280 -3.78 -12.69 -20.22
C GLY A 280 -4.22 -11.27 -20.59
N ARG A 281 -4.65 -10.43 -19.64
CA ARG A 281 -4.93 -9.01 -19.92
C ARG A 281 -3.66 -8.28 -20.30
N GLU A 282 -3.77 -7.34 -21.25
CA GLU A 282 -2.65 -6.53 -21.74
C GLU A 282 -2.09 -5.59 -20.66
N ASP A 283 -0.79 -5.29 -20.74
CA ASP A 283 -0.04 -4.35 -19.91
C ASP A 283 -0.01 -4.65 -18.40
N VAL A 284 -0.29 -5.87 -17.98
CA VAL A 284 -0.11 -6.29 -16.58
C VAL A 284 1.37 -6.46 -16.30
N GLY A 285 1.88 -5.70 -15.33
CA GLY A 285 3.31 -5.64 -14.98
C GLY A 285 3.62 -6.12 -13.56
N GLY A 286 4.89 -6.07 -13.21
CA GLY A 286 5.40 -6.47 -11.91
C GLY A 286 5.96 -5.27 -11.12
N VAL A 287 7.29 -5.17 -11.03
CA VAL A 287 7.99 -4.14 -10.24
C VAL A 287 8.77 -3.21 -11.17
N ARG A 288 8.61 -1.90 -10.94
CA ARG A 288 9.42 -0.86 -11.62
C ARG A 288 10.29 -0.14 -10.59
N VAL A 289 11.59 -0.07 -10.86
CA VAL A 289 12.60 0.42 -9.91
C VAL A 289 13.25 1.70 -10.42
N ILE A 290 13.22 2.73 -9.57
CA ILE A 290 13.95 4.01 -9.68
C ILE A 290 14.50 4.30 -8.28
N GLY A 291 15.73 4.85 -8.15
CA GLY A 291 16.37 5.17 -6.87
C GLY A 291 17.36 4.11 -6.39
N GLU A 292 17.78 4.18 -5.14
CA GLU A 292 18.94 3.49 -4.64
C GLU A 292 18.63 2.51 -3.49
N ASP A 293 19.50 1.49 -3.33
CA ASP A 293 19.53 0.57 -2.18
C ASP A 293 18.23 -0.24 -2.00
N HIS A 294 17.54 -0.58 -3.09
CA HIS A 294 16.31 -1.36 -3.04
C HIS A 294 16.59 -2.86 -2.98
N LEU A 295 15.76 -3.58 -2.23
CA LEU A 295 15.73 -5.04 -2.17
C LEU A 295 14.41 -5.56 -2.77
N VAL A 296 14.51 -6.40 -3.81
CA VAL A 296 13.38 -7.09 -4.42
C VAL A 296 13.63 -8.59 -4.31
N GLU A 297 12.90 -9.29 -3.44
CA GLU A 297 13.20 -10.69 -3.13
C GLU A 297 11.97 -11.57 -2.93
N ASN A 298 12.11 -12.86 -3.23
CA ASN A 298 11.08 -13.87 -2.96
C ASN A 298 9.71 -13.58 -3.60
N ASN A 299 9.64 -12.77 -4.66
CA ASN A 299 8.38 -12.47 -5.35
C ASN A 299 8.11 -13.51 -6.44
N VAL A 300 6.84 -13.71 -6.74
CA VAL A 300 6.36 -14.55 -7.83
C VAL A 300 5.68 -13.67 -8.88
N MET A 301 6.12 -13.77 -10.13
CA MET A 301 5.60 -13.04 -11.27
C MET A 301 5.19 -14.04 -12.35
N GLN A 302 3.88 -14.19 -12.58
CA GLN A 302 3.37 -15.25 -13.45
C GLN A 302 2.44 -14.72 -14.54
N ASN A 303 2.69 -15.13 -15.79
CA ASN A 303 1.88 -14.81 -16.97
C ASN A 303 1.71 -13.31 -17.24
N LEU A 304 2.63 -12.46 -16.77
CA LEU A 304 2.55 -11.03 -17.00
C LEU A 304 2.75 -10.70 -18.47
N THR A 305 1.94 -9.76 -18.96
CA THR A 305 1.83 -9.42 -20.39
C THR A 305 2.47 -8.08 -20.73
N GLY A 306 2.89 -7.33 -19.70
CA GLY A 306 3.38 -5.98 -19.85
C GLY A 306 4.68 -5.88 -20.64
N SER A 307 4.91 -4.68 -21.17
CA SER A 307 6.10 -4.33 -21.93
C SER A 307 6.67 -2.98 -21.48
N ALA A 308 7.84 -2.60 -21.97
CA ALA A 308 8.46 -1.32 -21.69
C ALA A 308 8.68 -1.11 -20.17
N TYR A 309 7.95 -0.20 -19.54
CA TYR A 309 7.97 0.02 -18.10
C TYR A 309 7.20 -1.04 -17.30
N ASN A 310 6.27 -1.76 -17.94
CA ASN A 310 5.36 -2.71 -17.30
C ASN A 310 5.85 -4.18 -17.44
N THR A 311 7.14 -4.43 -17.58
CA THR A 311 7.70 -5.79 -17.54
C THR A 311 7.61 -6.40 -16.15
N ALA A 312 7.92 -7.69 -15.99
CA ALA A 312 7.94 -8.33 -14.69
C ALA A 312 8.89 -7.59 -13.71
N LEU A 313 10.09 -7.24 -14.19
CA LEU A 313 10.97 -6.26 -13.56
C LEU A 313 11.43 -5.23 -14.60
N CYS A 314 11.24 -3.95 -14.32
CA CYS A 314 11.83 -2.86 -15.08
C CYS A 314 12.77 -2.03 -14.22
N VAL A 315 14.07 -2.02 -14.56
CA VAL A 315 15.06 -1.11 -13.97
C VAL A 315 15.23 0.07 -14.93
N VAL A 316 14.84 1.25 -14.45
CA VAL A 316 14.70 2.44 -15.29
C VAL A 316 16.04 3.13 -15.49
N LYS A 317 16.26 3.65 -16.69
CA LYS A 317 17.36 4.57 -17.00
C LYS A 317 17.14 5.88 -16.28
N GLY A 318 18.13 6.34 -15.55
CA GLY A 318 18.06 7.56 -14.74
C GLY A 318 18.42 8.83 -15.50
N GLU A 319 18.35 9.93 -14.79
CA GLU A 319 18.81 11.27 -15.18
C GLU A 319 20.00 11.62 -14.27
N SER A 320 21.14 12.05 -14.84
CA SER A 320 22.34 12.36 -14.07
C SER A 320 22.13 13.58 -13.13
N GLU A 321 21.31 14.53 -13.57
CA GLU A 321 20.91 15.73 -12.84
C GLU A 321 19.40 15.69 -12.50
N ALA A 322 18.95 14.59 -11.88
CA ALA A 322 17.55 14.41 -11.59
C ALA A 322 17.04 15.34 -10.48
N GLU A 323 15.99 16.11 -10.78
CA GLU A 323 15.22 16.83 -9.75
C GLU A 323 14.46 15.85 -8.83
N LEU A 324 13.90 16.33 -7.71
CA LEU A 324 13.14 15.48 -6.76
C LEU A 324 11.98 14.71 -7.40
N ASN A 325 11.40 15.22 -8.49
CA ASN A 325 10.34 14.56 -9.25
C ASN A 325 10.85 13.83 -10.51
N GLY A 326 12.17 13.82 -10.76
CA GLY A 326 12.83 13.21 -11.92
C GLY A 326 12.93 11.68 -11.84
N TYR A 327 13.74 11.12 -12.75
CA TYR A 327 14.09 9.70 -12.77
C TYR A 327 15.49 9.51 -12.19
N TRP A 328 15.57 9.18 -10.92
CA TRP A 328 16.84 8.99 -10.23
C TRP A 328 17.55 7.73 -10.74
N THR A 329 18.87 7.82 -10.83
CA THR A 329 19.68 6.67 -11.20
C THR A 329 19.47 5.53 -10.22
N VAL A 330 19.24 4.32 -10.74
CA VAL A 330 19.16 3.12 -9.91
C VAL A 330 20.58 2.71 -9.52
N LYS A 331 20.81 2.53 -8.21
CA LYS A 331 22.09 2.05 -7.67
C LYS A 331 21.85 0.99 -6.59
N ASN A 332 22.78 0.03 -6.51
CA ASN A 332 22.82 -1.01 -5.47
C ASN A 332 21.48 -1.80 -5.37
N LEU A 333 20.87 -2.12 -6.51
CA LEU A 333 19.67 -2.98 -6.51
C LEU A 333 20.08 -4.42 -6.22
N VAL A 334 19.44 -5.02 -5.22
CA VAL A 334 19.50 -6.47 -4.98
C VAL A 334 18.19 -7.11 -5.42
N TYR A 335 18.27 -7.99 -6.41
CA TYR A 335 17.15 -8.76 -6.95
C TYR A 335 17.44 -10.26 -6.78
N ARG A 336 16.82 -10.91 -5.79
CA ARG A 336 17.16 -12.29 -5.43
C ARG A 336 15.98 -13.18 -5.09
N ASN A 337 16.14 -14.48 -5.32
CA ASN A 337 15.16 -15.50 -5.00
C ASN A 337 13.76 -15.24 -5.60
N ASN A 338 13.66 -14.47 -6.70
CA ASN A 338 12.39 -14.24 -7.36
C ASN A 338 12.09 -15.33 -8.37
N THR A 339 10.81 -15.61 -8.58
CA THR A 339 10.34 -16.57 -9.58
C THR A 339 9.55 -15.85 -10.67
N ILE A 340 10.02 -15.94 -11.91
CA ILE A 340 9.36 -15.37 -13.10
C ILE A 340 8.91 -16.52 -14.00
N ILE A 341 7.60 -16.63 -14.26
CA ILE A 341 7.01 -17.75 -15.01
C ILE A 341 6.20 -17.18 -16.18
N ASP A 342 6.56 -17.58 -17.39
CA ASP A 342 5.82 -17.32 -18.64
C ASP A 342 5.38 -15.86 -18.85
N CYS A 343 6.14 -14.91 -18.28
CA CYS A 343 5.95 -13.49 -18.54
C CYS A 343 6.40 -13.12 -19.95
N LEU A 344 5.63 -12.31 -20.67
CA LEU A 344 5.95 -11.88 -22.03
C LEU A 344 7.32 -11.18 -22.09
N ASN A 345 7.59 -10.34 -21.08
CA ASN A 345 8.89 -9.72 -20.85
C ASN A 345 9.25 -9.88 -19.36
N GLY A 346 10.32 -10.56 -19.07
CA GLY A 346 10.83 -10.78 -17.72
C GLY A 346 11.54 -9.53 -17.18
N ILE A 347 12.85 -9.47 -17.34
CA ILE A 347 13.69 -8.39 -16.79
C ILE A 347 14.10 -7.43 -17.90
N ASN A 348 13.81 -6.14 -17.75
CA ASN A 348 14.19 -5.07 -18.68
C ASN A 348 15.07 -4.04 -17.96
N LEU A 349 16.35 -3.94 -18.36
CA LEU A 349 17.33 -3.07 -17.74
C LEU A 349 17.65 -1.84 -18.58
N ASN A 350 17.88 -0.72 -17.91
CA ASN A 350 18.25 0.56 -18.52
C ASN A 350 17.19 1.11 -19.47
N TYR A 351 15.90 0.86 -19.18
CA TYR A 351 14.82 1.29 -20.03
C TYR A 351 14.45 2.75 -19.79
N GLY A 352 14.54 3.58 -20.82
CA GLY A 352 14.15 4.99 -20.77
C GLY A 352 13.45 5.42 -22.05
N LYS A 353 12.62 6.46 -21.98
CA LYS A 353 11.89 7.05 -23.12
C LYS A 353 12.13 8.54 -23.28
N ARG A 354 12.79 9.18 -22.30
CA ARG A 354 13.03 10.62 -22.32
C ARG A 354 14.46 10.91 -22.74
N ASP A 355 14.66 11.97 -23.48
CA ASP A 355 16.00 12.40 -23.89
C ASP A 355 16.85 12.83 -22.67
N THR A 356 16.20 13.24 -21.57
CA THR A 356 16.87 13.58 -20.31
C THR A 356 17.39 12.35 -19.54
N GLN A 357 16.96 11.15 -19.87
CA GLN A 357 17.43 9.91 -19.23
C GLN A 357 18.78 9.50 -19.82
N ASP A 358 19.87 9.96 -19.20
CA ASP A 358 21.25 9.82 -19.66
C ASP A 358 22.15 8.95 -18.74
N SER A 359 21.63 8.56 -17.55
CA SER A 359 22.37 7.80 -16.55
C SER A 359 21.91 6.35 -16.47
N TYR A 360 22.84 5.41 -16.70
CA TYR A 360 22.54 3.98 -16.59
C TYR A 360 22.59 3.49 -15.13
N PRO A 361 21.87 2.40 -14.80
CA PRO A 361 21.90 1.77 -13.48
C PRO A 361 23.30 1.24 -13.11
N VAL A 362 23.65 1.28 -11.82
CA VAL A 362 24.95 0.93 -11.28
C VAL A 362 24.84 -0.11 -10.17
N ASN A 363 25.76 -1.08 -10.15
CA ASN A 363 25.86 -2.12 -9.12
C ASN A 363 24.54 -2.90 -8.91
N LEU A 364 24.14 -3.64 -9.95
CA LEU A 364 22.93 -4.46 -9.94
C LEU A 364 23.29 -5.92 -9.63
N GLN A 365 22.67 -6.49 -8.59
CA GLN A 365 22.90 -7.87 -8.18
C GLN A 365 21.65 -8.74 -8.46
N PHE A 366 21.83 -9.78 -9.27
CA PHE A 366 20.82 -10.79 -9.59
C PHE A 366 21.30 -12.15 -9.10
N THR A 367 20.68 -12.67 -8.03
CA THR A 367 21.13 -13.93 -7.42
C THR A 367 19.97 -14.88 -7.14
N ASP A 368 20.18 -16.17 -7.38
CA ASP A 368 19.25 -17.25 -7.01
C ASP A 368 17.84 -17.10 -7.58
N ASN A 369 17.65 -16.41 -8.73
CA ASN A 369 16.35 -16.25 -9.33
C ASN A 369 16.01 -17.44 -10.24
N LEU A 370 14.73 -17.82 -10.29
CA LEU A 370 14.20 -18.82 -11.18
C LEU A 370 13.39 -18.14 -12.29
N ILE A 371 13.81 -18.27 -13.53
CA ILE A 371 13.14 -17.69 -14.69
C ILE A 371 12.77 -18.81 -15.66
N VAL A 372 11.48 -19.05 -15.85
CA VAL A 372 10.96 -20.10 -16.72
C VAL A 372 10.09 -19.51 -17.79
N SER A 373 10.43 -19.76 -19.05
CA SER A 373 9.60 -19.39 -20.20
C SER A 373 9.31 -20.62 -21.06
N SER A 374 8.06 -20.99 -21.16
CA SER A 374 7.61 -22.09 -22.01
C SER A 374 7.53 -21.71 -23.48
N LYS A 375 7.65 -20.42 -23.81
CA LYS A 375 7.55 -19.89 -25.17
C LYS A 375 8.84 -19.17 -25.57
N SER A 376 9.42 -19.59 -26.71
CA SER A 376 10.72 -19.09 -27.18
C SER A 376 10.74 -17.60 -27.55
N TYR A 377 9.57 -16.98 -27.77
CA TYR A 377 9.48 -15.54 -28.07
C TYR A 377 9.47 -14.64 -26.82
N HIS A 378 9.24 -15.21 -25.64
CA HIS A 378 9.32 -14.46 -24.39
C HIS A 378 10.73 -13.96 -24.16
N ILE A 379 10.87 -12.69 -23.77
CA ILE A 379 12.16 -12.09 -23.43
C ILE A 379 12.35 -12.23 -21.93
N VAL A 380 13.26 -13.10 -21.52
CA VAL A 380 13.56 -13.36 -20.12
C VAL A 380 14.50 -12.32 -19.52
N PHE A 381 15.38 -11.75 -20.36
CA PHE A 381 16.34 -10.75 -19.92
C PHE A 381 16.72 -9.81 -21.09
N ARG A 382 16.63 -8.51 -20.85
CA ARG A 382 16.99 -7.51 -21.86
C ARG A 382 17.83 -6.41 -21.22
N VAL A 383 19.01 -6.15 -21.79
CA VAL A 383 19.86 -5.02 -21.42
C VAL A 383 19.91 -4.03 -22.57
N GLN A 384 19.80 -2.76 -22.28
CA GLN A 384 19.89 -1.65 -23.23
C GLN A 384 21.06 -0.77 -22.82
N ASP A 385 21.92 -0.42 -23.77
CA ASP A 385 23.01 0.57 -23.72
C ASP A 385 23.57 0.91 -22.32
N MET A 386 24.09 -0.08 -21.62
CA MET A 386 24.80 0.09 -20.33
C MET A 386 25.99 -0.86 -20.24
N PRO A 387 27.00 -0.54 -19.43
CA PRO A 387 28.12 -1.46 -19.18
C PRO A 387 27.65 -2.75 -18.50
N LEU A 388 28.07 -3.90 -19.04
CA LEU A 388 27.72 -5.20 -18.45
C LEU A 388 28.45 -5.47 -17.13
N SER A 389 29.54 -4.74 -16.85
CA SER A 389 30.25 -4.76 -15.56
C SER A 389 29.39 -4.31 -14.37
N GLU A 390 28.31 -3.60 -14.65
CA GLU A 390 27.34 -3.17 -13.62
C GLU A 390 26.35 -4.26 -13.22
N ILE A 391 26.42 -5.45 -13.83
CA ILE A 391 25.51 -6.58 -13.61
C ILE A 391 26.28 -7.73 -12.96
N GLU A 392 25.99 -8.03 -11.73
CA GLU A 392 26.36 -9.28 -11.05
C GLU A 392 25.23 -10.31 -11.27
N TRP A 393 25.57 -11.44 -11.94
CA TRP A 393 24.59 -12.46 -12.30
C TRP A 393 25.04 -13.83 -11.79
N ASN A 394 24.55 -14.25 -10.61
CA ASN A 394 25.03 -15.44 -9.93
C ASN A 394 23.90 -16.41 -9.56
N SER A 395 24.14 -17.72 -9.77
CA SER A 395 23.25 -18.81 -9.33
C SER A 395 21.81 -18.71 -9.86
N ASN A 396 21.54 -17.90 -10.89
CA ASN A 396 20.20 -17.82 -11.48
C ASN A 396 19.95 -19.02 -12.38
N VAL A 397 18.74 -19.58 -12.31
CA VAL A 397 18.31 -20.69 -13.16
C VAL A 397 17.36 -20.15 -14.22
N VAL A 398 17.72 -20.29 -15.50
CA VAL A 398 16.92 -19.82 -16.62
C VAL A 398 16.58 -20.98 -17.56
N TYR A 399 15.31 -21.14 -17.89
CA TYR A 399 14.82 -22.12 -18.86
C TYR A 399 14.01 -21.43 -19.96
N GLY A 400 14.39 -21.68 -21.21
CA GLY A 400 13.67 -21.17 -22.39
C GLY A 400 13.77 -19.65 -22.58
N GLY A 401 12.93 -19.13 -23.47
CA GLY A 401 12.87 -17.69 -23.78
C GLY A 401 14.05 -17.17 -24.59
N LYS A 402 14.18 -15.83 -24.64
CA LYS A 402 15.26 -15.11 -25.32
C LYS A 402 15.87 -14.06 -24.43
N SER A 403 17.17 -13.85 -24.51
CA SER A 403 17.87 -12.71 -23.93
C SER A 403 18.39 -11.78 -25.04
N ARG A 404 18.54 -10.48 -24.71
CA ARG A 404 19.10 -9.46 -25.60
C ARG A 404 20.03 -8.54 -24.83
N GLY A 405 21.22 -8.28 -25.40
CA GLY A 405 22.21 -7.38 -24.82
C GLY A 405 23.02 -8.00 -23.66
N PHE A 406 22.68 -9.23 -23.23
CA PHE A 406 23.41 -9.98 -22.22
C PHE A 406 23.26 -11.47 -22.49
N SER A 407 24.37 -12.21 -22.48
CA SER A 407 24.35 -13.66 -22.67
C SER A 407 23.99 -14.36 -21.36
N ILE A 408 22.99 -15.23 -21.42
CA ILE A 408 22.55 -16.03 -20.28
C ILE A 408 22.66 -17.50 -20.63
N GLU A 409 23.28 -18.29 -19.76
CA GLU A 409 23.22 -19.73 -19.82
C GLU A 409 21.84 -20.24 -19.43
N THR A 410 21.30 -21.16 -20.24
CA THR A 410 20.00 -21.77 -19.99
C THR A 410 20.12 -23.25 -19.68
N VAL A 411 19.33 -23.72 -18.72
CA VAL A 411 19.26 -25.16 -18.43
C VAL A 411 18.47 -25.88 -19.54
N LYS A 412 18.86 -27.13 -19.84
CA LYS A 412 18.22 -27.94 -20.88
C LYS A 412 16.89 -28.56 -20.43
N THR A 413 16.76 -28.84 -19.14
CA THR A 413 15.58 -29.46 -18.56
C THR A 413 14.75 -28.39 -17.85
N LYS A 414 13.44 -28.37 -18.12
CA LYS A 414 12.52 -27.45 -17.43
C LYS A 414 12.55 -27.73 -15.93
N PRO A 415 12.90 -26.74 -15.09
CA PRO A 415 12.88 -26.92 -13.65
C PRO A 415 11.44 -27.11 -13.15
N VAL A 416 11.30 -27.77 -12.00
CA VAL A 416 10.04 -27.85 -11.30
C VAL A 416 9.75 -26.48 -10.69
N VAL A 417 8.60 -25.93 -10.97
CA VAL A 417 8.12 -24.66 -10.40
C VAL A 417 7.04 -24.99 -9.38
N ALA A 418 7.10 -24.38 -8.20
CA ALA A 418 6.07 -24.54 -7.19
C ALA A 418 4.72 -23.98 -7.68
N ASP A 419 3.63 -24.58 -7.19
CA ASP A 419 2.29 -24.03 -7.37
C ASP A 419 2.00 -23.03 -6.24
N PHE A 420 1.73 -21.80 -6.59
CA PHE A 420 1.47 -20.70 -5.64
C PHE A 420 -0.02 -20.35 -5.50
N SER A 421 -0.91 -21.15 -6.11
CA SER A 421 -2.36 -20.86 -6.13
C SER A 421 -2.97 -20.83 -4.72
N ALA A 422 -2.54 -21.71 -3.83
CA ALA A 422 -3.03 -21.73 -2.45
C ALA A 422 -2.65 -20.47 -1.65
N GLN A 423 -1.43 -19.95 -1.83
CA GLN A 423 -0.98 -18.72 -1.19
C GLN A 423 -1.74 -17.50 -1.72
N MET A 424 -1.93 -17.42 -3.04
CA MET A 424 -2.73 -16.35 -3.66
C MET A 424 -4.18 -16.39 -3.21
N GLU A 425 -4.79 -17.57 -3.12
CA GLU A 425 -6.16 -17.72 -2.62
C GLU A 425 -6.27 -17.32 -1.14
N THR A 426 -5.29 -17.66 -0.33
CA THR A 426 -5.22 -17.23 1.08
C THR A 426 -5.23 -15.70 1.20
N ILE A 427 -4.49 -14.97 0.36
CA ILE A 427 -4.49 -13.51 0.36
C ILE A 427 -5.87 -12.98 -0.04
N LYS A 428 -6.51 -13.54 -1.08
CA LYS A 428 -7.87 -13.14 -1.50
C LYS A 428 -8.88 -13.29 -0.37
N LEU A 429 -8.88 -14.44 0.29
CA LEU A 429 -9.83 -14.75 1.37
C LEU A 429 -9.62 -13.89 2.63
N ASN A 430 -8.38 -13.47 2.89
CA ASN A 430 -8.04 -12.65 4.06
C ASN A 430 -8.08 -11.13 3.78
N SER A 431 -8.44 -10.71 2.57
CA SER A 431 -8.46 -9.30 2.18
C SER A 431 -9.87 -8.75 2.09
N GLY A 432 -10.04 -7.51 2.56
CA GLY A 432 -11.32 -6.79 2.57
C GLY A 432 -12.12 -7.02 3.84
N VAL A 433 -13.35 -6.50 3.83
CA VAL A 433 -14.23 -6.57 5.01
C VAL A 433 -14.56 -8.01 5.40
N ARG A 434 -14.63 -8.25 6.70
CA ARG A 434 -14.84 -9.58 7.31
C ARG A 434 -16.31 -9.90 7.62
N TRP A 435 -17.26 -9.11 7.07
CA TRP A 435 -18.72 -9.25 7.22
C TRP A 435 -19.47 -9.37 5.91
#